data_3b528c3fc172ba443e2dd13a173c399e
#
_entry.id   3b528c3fc172ba443e2dd13a173c399e
#
_cell.length_a   1.000
_cell.length_b   1.000
_cell.length_c   1.000
_cell.angle_alpha   90.00
_cell.angle_beta   90.00
_cell.angle_gamma   90.00
#
_symmetry.space_group_name_H-M   'P 1'
#
loop_
_entity.id
_entity.type
_entity.pdbx_description
1 polymer ?
#
loop_
_entity_poly.entity_id
_entity_poly.type
_entity_poly.pdbx_seq_one_letter_code
_entity_poly.pdbx_strand_id
1 'polypeptide(L)'
;NGNGALVLIDGQERNYYGMVQTQEIERVTILKDASAIALYGMRGANGVILIETKSGRLGKPRVSLNIQGIYQQNMRVPKAVNAAEYAQSYNEANINDGLNPFYTETEINKFANHSDPERYPDVDWIGNLLKKGTFMQRYNATVEGGSGRTRYFVSLGYTGQAGMFNTETVSYTHL
;
A
#
# COMPACT_ATOMS: atom_id res chain seq x y z
N ASN A 1 -17.71 7.88 11.41
CA ASN A 1 -18.94 7.52 10.68
C ASN A 1 -18.55 7.10 9.26
N GLY A 2 -18.24 5.81 9.10
CA GLY A 2 -17.86 5.28 7.79
C GLY A 2 -19.11 5.06 6.93
N ASN A 3 -19.32 5.90 5.95
CA ASN A 3 -20.31 5.70 4.88
C ASN A 3 -19.80 4.69 3.83
N GLY A 4 -19.10 3.64 4.26
CA GLY A 4 -18.61 2.59 3.38
C GLY A 4 -19.70 1.54 3.08
N ALA A 5 -19.48 0.74 2.04
CA ALA A 5 -20.29 -0.44 1.78
C ALA A 5 -20.15 -1.47 2.90
N LEU A 6 -21.22 -2.18 3.20
CA LEU A 6 -21.19 -3.30 4.16
C LEU A 6 -20.40 -4.46 3.54
N VAL A 7 -19.37 -4.94 4.23
CA VAL A 7 -18.58 -6.09 3.76
C VAL A 7 -18.90 -7.32 4.60
N LEU A 8 -19.26 -8.39 3.91
CA LEU A 8 -19.54 -9.69 4.50
C LEU A 8 -18.60 -10.73 3.90
N ILE A 9 -17.91 -11.45 4.78
CA ILE A 9 -17.04 -12.57 4.42
C ILE A 9 -17.68 -13.83 4.97
N ASP A 10 -18.07 -14.74 4.09
CA ASP A 10 -18.82 -15.97 4.44
C ASP A 10 -20.04 -15.69 5.33
N GLY A 11 -20.76 -14.61 5.04
CA GLY A 11 -21.93 -14.16 5.78
C GLY A 11 -21.64 -13.42 7.09
N GLN A 12 -20.40 -13.27 7.49
CA GLN A 12 -20.00 -12.52 8.67
C GLN A 12 -19.51 -11.11 8.30
N GLU A 13 -20.02 -10.12 9.03
CA GLU A 13 -19.57 -8.74 8.84
C GLU A 13 -18.12 -8.54 9.29
N ARG A 14 -17.36 -7.87 8.44
CA ARG A 14 -15.97 -7.51 8.72
C ARG A 14 -15.73 -6.05 8.36
N ASN A 15 -15.12 -5.33 9.27
CA ASN A 15 -14.72 -3.93 9.03
C ASN A 15 -13.45 -3.81 8.19
N TYR A 16 -12.72 -4.90 8.03
CA TYR A 16 -11.47 -4.96 7.29
C TYR A 16 -11.38 -6.24 6.45
N TYR A 17 -11.30 -6.08 5.15
CA TYR A 17 -11.24 -7.18 4.15
C TYR A 17 -9.81 -7.55 3.74
N GLY A 18 -8.80 -6.82 4.21
CA GLY A 18 -7.39 -7.07 3.89
C GLY A 18 -6.81 -8.36 4.49
N MET A 19 -7.58 -9.06 5.35
CA MET A 19 -7.17 -10.35 5.90
C MET A 19 -7.41 -11.54 4.95
N VAL A 20 -8.25 -11.39 3.93
CA VAL A 20 -8.54 -12.47 2.99
C VAL A 20 -7.60 -12.35 1.80
N GLN A 21 -6.82 -13.39 1.56
CA GLN A 21 -5.96 -13.44 0.38
C GLN A 21 -6.79 -13.67 -0.88
N THR A 22 -6.42 -13.03 -1.98
CA THR A 22 -7.13 -13.17 -3.27
C THR A 22 -7.25 -14.61 -3.72
N GLN A 23 -6.28 -15.45 -3.36
CA GLN A 23 -6.27 -16.89 -3.69
C GLN A 23 -7.33 -17.68 -2.92
N GLU A 24 -7.81 -17.18 -1.78
CA GLU A 24 -8.84 -17.82 -0.94
C GLU A 24 -10.25 -17.46 -1.40
N ILE A 25 -10.40 -16.41 -2.19
CA ILE A 25 -11.69 -15.93 -2.67
C ILE A 25 -12.19 -16.86 -3.80
N GLU A 26 -13.41 -17.36 -3.64
CA GLU A 26 -14.13 -18.08 -4.68
C GLU A 26 -14.98 -17.13 -5.51
N ARG A 27 -15.71 -16.22 -4.83
CA ARG A 27 -16.61 -15.28 -5.50
C ARG A 27 -16.73 -13.98 -4.72
N VAL A 28 -16.85 -12.88 -5.45
CA VAL A 28 -17.22 -11.58 -4.93
C VAL A 28 -18.53 -11.15 -5.60
N THR A 29 -19.54 -10.87 -4.79
CA THR A 29 -20.84 -10.36 -5.26
C THR A 29 -21.05 -8.97 -4.69
N ILE A 30 -21.39 -8.03 -5.55
CA ILE A 30 -21.69 -6.65 -5.15
C ILE A 30 -23.18 -6.42 -5.31
N LEU A 31 -23.86 -6.17 -4.21
CA LEU A 31 -25.27 -5.79 -4.19
C LEU A 31 -25.35 -4.27 -4.09
N LYS A 32 -26.07 -3.69 -5.01
CA LYS A 32 -26.34 -2.24 -5.07
C LYS A 32 -27.85 -2.00 -5.06
N ASP A 33 -28.23 -0.80 -4.70
CA ASP A 33 -29.60 -0.34 -4.75
C ASP A 33 -30.59 -1.10 -3.82
N ALA A 34 -31.82 -1.25 -4.28
CA ALA A 34 -32.92 -1.84 -3.51
C ALA A 34 -32.66 -3.28 -3.04
N SER A 35 -31.85 -4.06 -3.77
CA SER A 35 -31.53 -5.44 -3.39
C SER A 35 -30.69 -5.53 -2.12
N ALA A 36 -29.76 -4.61 -1.93
CA ALA A 36 -28.94 -4.53 -0.73
C ALA A 36 -29.78 -4.15 0.50
N ILE A 37 -30.67 -3.17 0.33
CA ILE A 37 -31.57 -2.71 1.41
C ILE A 37 -32.58 -3.79 1.79
N ALA A 38 -33.11 -4.52 0.80
CA ALA A 38 -34.10 -5.58 1.04
C ALA A 38 -33.50 -6.73 1.89
N LEU A 39 -32.24 -7.06 1.71
CA LEU A 39 -31.58 -8.17 2.42
C LEU A 39 -30.91 -7.73 3.73
N TYR A 40 -30.36 -6.53 3.78
CA TYR A 40 -29.52 -6.06 4.89
C TYR A 40 -30.04 -4.80 5.58
N GLY A 41 -31.24 -4.33 5.19
CA GLY A 41 -31.87 -3.15 5.76
C GLY A 41 -31.06 -1.89 5.53
N MET A 42 -31.17 -0.92 6.44
CA MET A 42 -30.46 0.36 6.35
C MET A 42 -28.94 0.23 6.31
N ARG A 43 -28.38 -0.88 6.78
CA ARG A 43 -26.93 -1.15 6.72
C ARG A 43 -26.44 -1.41 5.30
N GLY A 44 -27.35 -1.87 4.41
CA GLY A 44 -27.07 -2.05 3.00
C GLY A 44 -27.25 -0.80 2.14
N ALA A 45 -27.61 0.35 2.73
CA ALA A 45 -27.93 1.57 1.97
C ALA A 45 -26.80 2.07 1.06
N ASN A 46 -25.54 1.83 1.45
CA ASN A 46 -24.36 2.19 0.67
C ASN A 46 -23.82 1.02 -0.19
N GLY A 47 -24.62 -0.04 -0.36
CA GLY A 47 -24.26 -1.27 -1.03
C GLY A 47 -23.65 -2.31 -0.09
N VAL A 48 -23.62 -3.56 -0.56
CA VAL A 48 -23.07 -4.71 0.18
C VAL A 48 -22.09 -5.46 -0.70
N ILE A 49 -20.94 -5.79 -0.17
CA ILE A 49 -19.92 -6.62 -0.80
C ILE A 49 -19.92 -7.96 -0.09
N LEU A 50 -20.31 -9.00 -0.82
CA LEU A 50 -20.28 -10.39 -0.34
C LEU A 50 -19.03 -11.05 -0.87
N ILE A 51 -18.18 -11.52 0.01
CA ILE A 51 -16.98 -12.29 -0.30
C ILE A 51 -17.23 -13.73 0.18
N GLU A 52 -17.21 -14.65 -0.75
CA GLU A 52 -17.30 -16.09 -0.45
C GLU A 52 -15.91 -16.68 -0.61
N THR A 53 -15.42 -17.36 0.44
CA THR A 53 -14.13 -18.05 0.41
C THR A 53 -14.28 -19.45 -0.18
N LYS A 54 -13.17 -19.98 -0.70
CA LYS A 54 -13.14 -21.33 -1.26
C LYS A 54 -13.45 -22.35 -0.21
N SER A 55 -14.39 -23.23 -0.51
CA SER A 55 -14.68 -24.42 0.26
C SER A 55 -13.98 -25.63 -0.38
N GLY A 56 -13.65 -26.64 0.43
CA GLY A 56 -13.05 -27.87 -0.07
C GLY A 56 -13.93 -28.56 -1.12
N ARG A 57 -13.30 -29.25 -2.05
CA ARG A 57 -13.98 -30.05 -3.10
C ARG A 57 -13.98 -31.51 -2.75
N LEU A 58 -15.03 -32.24 -3.19
CA LEU A 58 -15.04 -33.66 -3.06
C LEU A 58 -13.97 -34.30 -4.00
N GLY A 59 -13.21 -35.24 -3.46
CA GLY A 59 -12.18 -35.95 -4.22
C GLY A 59 -10.86 -36.08 -3.46
N LYS A 60 -9.86 -36.56 -4.17
CA LYS A 60 -8.50 -36.77 -3.61
C LYS A 60 -7.91 -35.42 -3.18
N PRO A 61 -7.08 -35.41 -2.11
CA PRO A 61 -6.37 -34.22 -1.69
C PRO A 61 -5.59 -33.59 -2.85
N ARG A 62 -5.75 -32.29 -3.01
CA ARG A 62 -5.01 -31.48 -3.97
C ARG A 62 -4.19 -30.42 -3.22
N VAL A 63 -2.91 -30.41 -3.47
CA VAL A 63 -1.98 -29.41 -2.91
C VAL A 63 -1.63 -28.44 -4.02
N SER A 64 -1.69 -27.16 -3.71
CA SER A 64 -1.25 -26.09 -4.61
C SER A 64 -0.27 -25.17 -3.90
N LEU A 65 0.81 -24.82 -4.58
CA LEU A 65 1.83 -23.89 -4.09
C LEU A 65 1.94 -22.73 -5.07
N ASN A 66 1.81 -21.52 -4.56
CA ASN A 66 2.00 -20.29 -5.33
C ASN A 66 3.14 -19.47 -4.71
N ILE A 67 4.12 -19.12 -5.52
CA ILE A 67 5.28 -18.33 -5.12
C ILE A 67 5.35 -17.11 -6.06
N GLN A 68 5.40 -15.93 -5.47
CA GLN A 68 5.48 -14.67 -6.22
C GLN A 68 6.65 -13.83 -5.69
N GLY A 69 7.48 -13.35 -6.59
CA GLY A 69 8.47 -12.31 -6.35
C GLY A 69 8.04 -11.04 -7.09
N ILE A 70 7.95 -9.93 -6.38
CA ILE A 70 7.45 -8.67 -6.92
C ILE A 70 8.48 -7.59 -6.62
N TYR A 71 8.99 -6.94 -7.66
CA TYR A 71 9.81 -5.75 -7.51
C TYR A 71 8.92 -4.52 -7.58
N GLN A 72 9.02 -3.67 -6.58
CA GLN A 72 8.25 -2.44 -6.45
C GLN A 72 9.20 -1.25 -6.52
N GLN A 73 8.83 -0.25 -7.30
CA GLN A 73 9.57 1.00 -7.38
C GLN A 73 8.61 2.19 -7.40
N ASN A 74 9.07 3.34 -6.94
CA ASN A 74 8.31 4.57 -7.05
C ASN A 74 8.17 4.97 -8.51
N MET A 75 6.95 5.14 -9.01
CA MET A 75 6.70 5.59 -10.38
C MET A 75 7.18 7.03 -10.59
N ARG A 76 7.01 7.88 -9.57
CA ARG A 76 7.39 9.28 -9.61
C ARG A 76 7.79 9.74 -8.22
N VAL A 77 9.01 10.20 -8.09
CA VAL A 77 9.51 10.88 -6.90
C VAL A 77 9.57 12.36 -7.23
N PRO A 78 8.98 13.24 -6.41
CA PRO A 78 9.14 14.68 -6.59
C PRO A 78 10.62 15.04 -6.59
N LYS A 79 11.06 15.80 -7.59
CA LYS A 79 12.41 16.32 -7.63
C LYS A 79 12.41 17.66 -6.90
N ALA A 80 13.08 17.73 -5.78
CA ALA A 80 13.31 18.99 -5.07
C ALA A 80 14.41 19.79 -5.80
N VAL A 81 14.34 21.10 -5.69
CA VAL A 81 15.42 21.99 -6.09
C VAL A 81 16.57 21.86 -5.08
N ASN A 82 17.80 22.13 -5.51
CA ASN A 82 18.95 22.19 -4.61
C ASN A 82 18.91 23.46 -3.72
N ALA A 83 19.76 23.52 -2.72
CA ALA A 83 19.76 24.62 -1.77
C ALA A 83 20.08 25.98 -2.44
N ALA A 84 20.95 26.01 -3.44
CA ALA A 84 21.28 27.23 -4.19
C ALA A 84 20.09 27.72 -5.02
N GLU A 85 19.43 26.81 -5.76
CA GLU A 85 18.22 27.14 -6.54
C GLU A 85 17.07 27.60 -5.62
N TYR A 86 16.92 26.98 -4.44
CA TYR A 86 15.97 27.42 -3.44
C TYR A 86 16.25 28.85 -2.96
N ALA A 87 17.50 29.14 -2.59
CA ALA A 87 17.90 30.45 -2.10
C ALA A 87 17.70 31.55 -3.16
N GLN A 88 17.99 31.26 -4.42
CA GLN A 88 17.72 32.17 -5.54
C GLN A 88 16.23 32.44 -5.72
N SER A 89 15.41 31.37 -5.75
CA SER A 89 13.96 31.50 -5.91
C SER A 89 13.32 32.25 -4.75
N TYR A 90 13.82 32.02 -3.52
CA TYR A 90 13.36 32.73 -2.34
C TYR A 90 13.68 34.25 -2.41
N ASN A 91 14.89 34.60 -2.87
CA ASN A 91 15.25 36.00 -3.10
C ASN A 91 14.38 36.63 -4.18
N GLU A 92 14.13 35.92 -5.29
CA GLU A 92 13.26 36.42 -6.35
C GLU A 92 11.83 36.69 -5.84
N ALA A 93 11.28 35.78 -5.02
CA ALA A 93 9.98 35.98 -4.39
C ALA A 93 9.97 37.24 -3.49
N ASN A 94 10.99 37.41 -2.64
CA ASN A 94 11.10 38.60 -1.80
C ASN A 94 11.17 39.90 -2.63
N ILE A 95 11.96 39.93 -3.69
CA ILE A 95 12.08 41.10 -4.57
C ILE A 95 10.73 41.41 -5.25
N ASN A 96 10.00 40.39 -5.69
CA ASN A 96 8.68 40.57 -6.29
C ASN A 96 7.65 41.15 -5.29
N ASP A 97 7.80 40.82 -4.01
CA ASP A 97 6.98 41.36 -2.92
C ASP A 97 7.46 42.74 -2.42
N GLY A 98 8.50 43.32 -3.06
CA GLY A 98 9.08 44.62 -2.67
C GLY A 98 9.97 44.56 -1.42
N LEU A 99 10.41 43.36 -1.03
CA LEU A 99 11.32 43.11 0.08
C LEU A 99 12.77 43.02 -0.38
N ASN A 100 13.71 43.15 0.56
CA ASN A 100 15.13 42.93 0.26
C ASN A 100 15.41 41.42 0.11
N PRO A 101 16.41 41.03 -0.72
CA PRO A 101 16.92 39.68 -0.76
C PRO A 101 17.30 39.15 0.62
N PHE A 102 16.95 37.96 0.95
CA PHE A 102 17.26 37.31 2.23
C PHE A 102 18.67 36.70 2.22
N TYR A 103 19.01 35.99 1.14
CA TYR A 103 20.33 35.38 0.98
C TYR A 103 21.25 36.30 0.17
N THR A 104 22.49 36.44 0.65
CA THR A 104 23.53 37.16 -0.10
C THR A 104 24.08 36.27 -1.24
N GLU A 105 24.67 36.89 -2.28
CA GLU A 105 25.32 36.12 -3.34
C GLU A 105 26.44 35.21 -2.83
N THR A 106 27.16 35.64 -1.79
CA THR A 106 28.21 34.84 -1.15
C THR A 106 27.64 33.55 -0.55
N GLU A 107 26.49 33.62 0.08
CA GLU A 107 25.81 32.47 0.70
C GLU A 107 25.28 31.52 -0.39
N ILE A 108 24.65 32.06 -1.45
CA ILE A 108 24.18 31.29 -2.58
C ILE A 108 25.35 30.54 -3.26
N ASN A 109 26.48 31.19 -3.43
CA ASN A 109 27.68 30.58 -3.96
C ASN A 109 28.24 29.46 -3.06
N LYS A 110 28.13 29.61 -1.72
CA LYS A 110 28.54 28.55 -0.78
C LYS A 110 27.63 27.30 -0.86
N PHE A 111 26.33 27.49 -1.03
CA PHE A 111 25.41 26.38 -1.34
C PHE A 111 25.79 25.70 -2.66
N ALA A 112 26.07 26.49 -3.72
CA ALA A 112 26.33 25.96 -5.04
C ALA A 112 27.65 25.18 -5.15
N ASN A 113 28.70 25.63 -4.46
CA ASN A 113 30.03 25.03 -4.55
C ASN A 113 30.38 24.12 -3.34
N HIS A 114 29.43 23.94 -2.41
CA HIS A 114 29.59 23.11 -1.20
C HIS A 114 30.85 23.42 -0.37
N SER A 115 31.29 24.69 -0.34
CA SER A 115 32.54 25.09 0.33
C SER A 115 32.44 25.08 1.84
N ASP A 116 31.25 25.11 2.42
CA ASP A 116 30.98 25.11 3.85
C ASP A 116 29.70 24.30 4.15
N PRO A 117 29.76 22.95 4.01
CA PRO A 117 28.55 22.10 4.09
C PRO A 117 27.94 22.01 5.48
N GLU A 118 28.70 22.39 6.54
CA GLU A 118 28.17 22.44 7.91
C GLU A 118 27.21 23.61 8.12
N ARG A 119 27.51 24.77 7.51
CA ARG A 119 26.68 25.98 7.62
C ARG A 119 25.71 26.14 6.46
N TYR A 120 26.07 25.64 5.29
CA TYR A 120 25.31 25.76 4.04
C TYR A 120 25.06 24.38 3.45
N PRO A 121 24.26 23.53 4.16
CA PRO A 121 24.01 22.17 3.71
C PRO A 121 23.13 22.12 2.46
N ASP A 122 23.45 21.22 1.55
CA ASP A 122 22.60 20.85 0.42
C ASP A 122 22.33 19.33 0.48
N VAL A 123 21.21 18.95 1.07
CA VAL A 123 20.88 17.55 1.36
C VAL A 123 19.64 17.14 0.59
N ASP A 124 19.77 16.13 -0.25
CA ASP A 124 18.62 15.45 -0.87
C ASP A 124 17.92 14.55 0.14
N TRP A 125 17.02 15.14 0.94
CA TRP A 125 16.24 14.43 1.95
C TRP A 125 15.37 13.33 1.35
N ILE A 126 14.79 13.57 0.17
CA ILE A 126 13.92 12.59 -0.49
C ILE A 126 14.73 11.39 -0.98
N GLY A 127 15.86 11.65 -1.64
CA GLY A 127 16.76 10.60 -2.12
C GLY A 127 17.38 9.77 -1.00
N ASN A 128 17.67 10.40 0.15
CA ASN A 128 18.19 9.71 1.32
C ASN A 128 17.12 8.89 2.07
N LEU A 129 15.87 9.35 2.08
CA LEU A 129 14.78 8.70 2.79
C LEU A 129 14.17 7.54 1.99
N LEU A 130 14.05 7.68 0.68
CA LEU A 130 13.37 6.71 -0.18
C LEU A 130 14.34 5.74 -0.84
N LYS A 131 14.04 4.46 -0.77
CA LYS A 131 14.70 3.44 -1.59
C LYS A 131 14.27 3.59 -3.04
N LYS A 132 15.17 3.35 -3.97
CA LYS A 132 14.87 3.33 -5.41
C LYS A 132 13.87 2.23 -5.78
N GLY A 133 13.88 1.15 -5.02
CA GLY A 133 12.94 0.05 -5.15
C GLY A 133 13.08 -0.94 -4.01
N THR A 134 12.06 -1.79 -3.86
CA THR A 134 12.00 -2.83 -2.83
C THR A 134 11.50 -4.14 -3.42
N PHE A 135 11.74 -5.22 -2.69
CA PHE A 135 11.31 -6.55 -3.09
C PHE A 135 10.23 -7.05 -2.14
N MET A 136 9.14 -7.56 -2.70
CA MET A 136 8.07 -8.24 -1.96
C MET A 136 8.04 -9.71 -2.37
N GLN A 137 7.94 -10.59 -1.39
CA GLN A 137 7.82 -12.03 -1.56
C GLN A 137 6.47 -12.49 -1.03
N ARG A 138 5.79 -13.33 -1.77
CA ARG A 138 4.53 -13.93 -1.34
C ARG A 138 4.58 -15.41 -1.60
N TYR A 139 4.29 -16.18 -0.55
CA TYR A 139 4.17 -17.64 -0.58
C TYR A 139 2.77 -17.99 -0.14
N ASN A 140 2.10 -18.85 -0.88
CA ASN A 140 0.78 -19.36 -0.50
C ASN A 140 0.73 -20.85 -0.82
N ALA A 141 0.41 -21.64 0.19
CA ALA A 141 0.20 -23.07 0.08
C ALA A 141 -1.25 -23.39 0.43
N THR A 142 -1.94 -24.15 -0.41
CA THR A 142 -3.32 -24.57 -0.15
C THR A 142 -3.44 -26.06 -0.27
N VAL A 143 -4.27 -26.65 0.59
CA VAL A 143 -4.65 -28.06 0.55
C VAL A 143 -6.16 -28.13 0.57
N GLU A 144 -6.75 -28.73 -0.45
CA GLU A 144 -8.19 -28.95 -0.55
C GLU A 144 -8.50 -30.43 -0.80
N GLY A 145 -9.63 -30.90 -0.29
CA GLY A 145 -10.08 -32.26 -0.54
C GLY A 145 -11.40 -32.55 0.18
N GLY A 146 -11.87 -33.82 0.06
CA GLY A 146 -13.06 -34.22 0.77
C GLY A 146 -13.53 -35.60 0.37
N SER A 147 -14.33 -36.20 1.22
CA SER A 147 -15.07 -37.44 0.96
C SER A 147 -16.55 -37.18 1.23
N GLY A 148 -17.42 -38.09 0.83
CA GLY A 148 -18.88 -37.93 0.72
C GLY A 148 -19.61 -37.07 1.76
N ARG A 149 -19.05 -36.91 2.97
CA ARG A 149 -19.67 -36.12 4.06
C ARG A 149 -18.83 -34.95 4.56
N THR A 150 -17.54 -34.90 4.22
CA THR A 150 -16.61 -33.88 4.74
C THR A 150 -15.80 -33.27 3.63
N ARG A 151 -15.74 -31.98 3.58
CA ARG A 151 -14.86 -31.21 2.70
C ARG A 151 -13.94 -30.36 3.55
N TYR A 152 -12.72 -30.15 3.12
CA TYR A 152 -11.77 -29.30 3.80
C TYR A 152 -10.99 -28.45 2.80
N PHE A 153 -10.72 -27.24 3.21
CA PHE A 153 -9.82 -26.28 2.55
C PHE A 153 -8.94 -25.68 3.64
N VAL A 154 -7.64 -25.77 3.46
CA VAL A 154 -6.64 -25.19 4.36
C VAL A 154 -5.73 -24.32 3.52
N SER A 155 -5.52 -23.10 3.95
CA SER A 155 -4.62 -22.14 3.31
C SER A 155 -3.57 -21.67 4.31
N LEU A 156 -2.34 -21.57 3.86
CA LEU A 156 -1.23 -20.97 4.60
C LEU A 156 -0.54 -19.95 3.71
N GLY A 157 -0.50 -18.70 4.14
CA GLY A 157 0.09 -17.62 3.39
C GLY A 157 1.16 -16.87 4.19
N TYR A 158 2.25 -16.52 3.51
CA TYR A 158 3.27 -15.63 4.03
C TYR A 158 3.54 -14.52 3.03
N THR A 159 3.56 -13.28 3.49
CA THR A 159 3.94 -12.13 2.69
C THR A 159 5.02 -11.34 3.43
N GLY A 160 6.19 -11.25 2.83
CA GLY A 160 7.28 -10.40 3.29
C GLY A 160 7.44 -9.22 2.34
N GLN A 161 7.32 -8.01 2.85
CA GLN A 161 7.48 -6.78 2.08
C GLN A 161 8.47 -5.86 2.77
N ALA A 162 9.52 -5.47 2.06
CA ALA A 162 10.41 -4.43 2.53
C ALA A 162 9.77 -3.05 2.30
N GLY A 163 9.84 -2.18 3.31
CA GLY A 163 9.36 -0.81 3.22
C GLY A 163 10.12 0.01 2.17
N MET A 164 9.44 1.00 1.59
CA MET A 164 10.04 1.95 0.64
C MET A 164 10.96 2.97 1.32
N PHE A 165 10.85 3.11 2.64
CA PHE A 165 11.75 3.92 3.43
C PHE A 165 12.97 3.12 3.88
N ASN A 166 14.08 3.79 4.14
CA ASN A 166 15.34 3.13 4.54
C ASN A 166 15.29 2.48 5.93
N THR A 167 14.16 2.56 6.65
CA THR A 167 14.04 2.20 8.07
C THR A 167 13.12 1.01 8.40
N GLU A 168 12.28 0.48 7.44
CA GLU A 168 11.25 -0.48 7.83
C GLU A 168 11.10 -1.70 6.91
N THR A 169 10.88 -2.87 7.55
CA THR A 169 10.45 -4.12 6.90
C THR A 169 9.15 -4.60 7.54
N VAL A 170 8.16 -4.95 6.72
CA VAL A 170 6.87 -5.46 7.19
C VAL A 170 6.70 -6.91 6.76
N SER A 171 6.27 -7.76 7.70
CA SER A 171 6.04 -9.18 7.46
C SER A 171 4.63 -9.58 7.91
N TYR A 172 3.90 -10.30 7.07
CA TYR A 172 2.55 -10.81 7.37
C TYR A 172 2.50 -12.33 7.18
N THR A 173 1.93 -13.02 8.16
CA THR A 173 1.64 -14.46 8.07
C THR A 173 0.13 -14.67 8.22
N HIS A 174 -0.48 -15.48 7.36
CA HIS A 174 -1.89 -15.87 7.40
C HIS A 174 -2.00 -17.39 7.50
N LEU A 175 -2.86 -17.84 8.41
CA LEU A 175 -3.22 -19.24 8.64
C LEU A 175 -4.69 -19.44 8.34
#